data_15dd537b72c6536144ccc8db148a5d91
#
_entry.id   15dd537b72c6536144ccc8db148a5d91
#
_cell.length_a   1.000
_cell.length_b   1.000
_cell.length_c   1.000
_cell.angle_alpha   90.00
_cell.angle_beta   90.00
_cell.angle_gamma   90.00
#
_symmetry.space_group_name_H-M   'P 1'
#
loop_
_entity.id
_entity.type
_entity.pdbx_description
1 polymer ?
#
loop_
_entity_poly.entity_id
_entity_poly.type
_entity_poly.pdbx_seq_one_letter_code
_entity_poly.pdbx_strand_id
1 'polypeptide(L)'
;MDSEHSSKAPSDIYSSSSSSSLTPDSTEATYSGDEVARARRAVVKACHWVHLNPGKWESLKAICYRLMLEGELVQRGSIYERARQYGFDVRLASQFKRDHNLWSVLTRFMAMERPSMLSAISFRATPVDAVDLAAYWRGIVGPDEFVASSLAEAREIWDVQRGAR
;
A
#
# COMPACT_ATOMS: atom_id res chain seq x y z
N MET A 1 -56.49 -4.18 -62.57
CA MET A 1 -55.63 -5.39 -62.51
C MET A 1 -54.68 -5.14 -61.39
N ASP A 2 -55.06 -5.61 -60.30
CA ASP A 2 -54.65 -6.85 -59.59
C ASP A 2 -53.30 -6.66 -59.00
N SER A 3 -53.09 -6.80 -57.90
CA SER A 3 -53.38 -7.67 -56.79
C SER A 3 -52.21 -7.46 -55.81
N GLU A 4 -52.56 -7.24 -54.65
CA GLU A 4 -52.58 -8.08 -53.46
C GLU A 4 -51.26 -8.24 -52.68
N HIS A 5 -51.49 -7.97 -51.47
CA HIS A 5 -51.08 -8.67 -50.27
C HIS A 5 -49.60 -8.68 -49.91
N SER A 6 -49.18 -8.47 -48.78
CA SER A 6 -49.70 -8.90 -47.47
C SER A 6 -48.76 -8.37 -46.41
N SER A 7 -49.30 -7.71 -45.45
CA SER A 7 -49.34 -8.04 -44.04
C SER A 7 -48.17 -8.82 -43.45
N LYS A 8 -47.37 -8.21 -42.59
CA LYS A 8 -47.16 -8.66 -41.23
C LYS A 8 -46.21 -7.80 -40.43
N ALA A 9 -46.68 -7.10 -39.50
CA ALA A 9 -46.02 -6.82 -38.26
C ALA A 9 -46.43 -7.99 -37.30
N PRO A 10 -45.92 -8.07 -36.09
CA PRO A 10 -44.82 -7.49 -35.35
C PRO A 10 -43.98 -8.54 -34.66
N SER A 11 -42.89 -8.22 -34.08
CA SER A 11 -42.45 -8.94 -32.89
C SER A 11 -41.34 -8.18 -32.17
N ASP A 12 -41.75 -7.74 -31.08
CA ASP A 12 -41.14 -7.94 -29.75
C ASP A 12 -39.75 -7.39 -29.54
N ILE A 13 -39.87 -6.23 -29.00
CA ILE A 13 -38.91 -5.58 -28.13
C ILE A 13 -38.60 -6.50 -26.96
N TYR A 14 -37.47 -7.12 -26.95
CA TYR A 14 -36.89 -7.64 -25.72
C TYR A 14 -35.77 -6.70 -25.27
N SER A 15 -36.15 -5.80 -24.39
CA SER A 15 -35.22 -5.01 -23.59
C SER A 15 -34.52 -5.92 -22.61
N SER A 16 -33.37 -6.41 -22.99
CA SER A 16 -32.44 -7.01 -22.05
C SER A 16 -31.61 -5.88 -21.43
N SER A 17 -32.06 -5.37 -20.33
CA SER A 17 -31.26 -4.57 -19.42
C SER A 17 -30.21 -5.48 -18.80
N SER A 18 -29.08 -5.57 -19.45
CA SER A 18 -27.87 -6.10 -18.85
C SER A 18 -27.33 -5.08 -17.89
N SER A 19 -27.74 -5.18 -16.62
CA SER A 19 -27.04 -4.55 -15.52
C SER A 19 -25.65 -5.19 -15.42
N SER A 20 -24.68 -4.59 -16.07
CA SER A 20 -23.27 -4.87 -15.86
C SER A 20 -22.94 -4.40 -14.45
N SER A 21 -23.01 -5.32 -13.51
CA SER A 21 -22.36 -5.16 -12.22
C SER A 21 -20.86 -5.07 -12.51
N LEU A 22 -20.34 -3.85 -12.45
CA LEU A 22 -18.91 -3.59 -12.38
C LEU A 22 -18.42 -4.14 -11.04
N THR A 23 -18.09 -5.41 -11.01
CA THR A 23 -17.18 -5.93 -9.99
C THR A 23 -15.85 -5.25 -10.21
N PRO A 24 -15.26 -4.58 -9.19
CA PRO A 24 -13.91 -4.09 -9.32
C PRO A 24 -13.05 -5.32 -9.59
N ASP A 25 -12.40 -5.30 -10.75
CA ASP A 25 -11.42 -6.30 -11.17
C ASP A 25 -10.26 -6.24 -10.18
N SER A 26 -10.38 -7.01 -9.10
CA SER A 26 -9.29 -7.31 -8.20
C SER A 26 -8.39 -8.28 -8.94
N THR A 27 -7.60 -7.75 -9.88
CA THR A 27 -6.49 -8.49 -10.45
C THR A 27 -5.51 -8.74 -9.31
N GLU A 28 -5.72 -9.83 -8.56
CA GLU A 28 -4.72 -10.33 -7.62
C GLU A 28 -3.46 -10.57 -8.43
N ALA A 29 -2.48 -9.70 -8.25
CA ALA A 29 -1.19 -9.85 -8.87
C ALA A 29 -0.58 -11.16 -8.37
N THR A 30 -0.55 -12.17 -9.24
CA THR A 30 0.02 -13.47 -8.90
C THR A 30 1.53 -13.39 -9.03
N TYR A 31 2.23 -13.41 -7.89
CA TYR A 31 3.69 -13.42 -7.83
C TYR A 31 4.23 -14.84 -7.83
N SER A 32 5.38 -15.05 -8.47
CA SER A 32 6.08 -16.33 -8.42
C SER A 32 6.60 -16.65 -7.02
N GLY A 33 6.80 -17.92 -6.73
CA GLY A 33 7.39 -18.33 -5.44
C GLY A 33 8.74 -17.68 -5.16
N ASP A 34 9.56 -17.47 -6.20
CA ASP A 34 10.88 -16.81 -6.08
C ASP A 34 10.75 -15.31 -5.77
N GLU A 35 9.75 -14.63 -6.32
CA GLU A 35 9.49 -13.23 -6.01
C GLU A 35 9.05 -13.07 -4.57
N VAL A 36 8.14 -13.92 -4.09
CA VAL A 36 7.69 -13.92 -2.70
C VAL A 36 8.84 -14.27 -1.75
N ALA A 37 9.70 -15.24 -2.10
CA ALA A 37 10.87 -15.58 -1.31
C ALA A 37 11.87 -14.41 -1.20
N ARG A 38 12.09 -13.67 -2.29
CA ARG A 38 12.91 -12.44 -2.28
C ARG A 38 12.28 -11.36 -1.42
N ALA A 39 10.97 -11.16 -1.53
CA ALA A 39 10.23 -10.21 -0.71
C ALA A 39 10.33 -10.55 0.78
N ARG A 40 10.18 -11.83 1.14
CA ARG A 40 10.33 -12.29 2.52
C ARG A 40 11.74 -12.01 3.07
N ARG A 41 12.79 -12.22 2.27
CA ARG A 41 14.17 -11.84 2.68
C ARG A 41 14.31 -10.35 2.89
N ALA A 42 13.66 -9.52 2.07
CA ALA A 42 13.66 -8.07 2.26
C ALA A 42 12.94 -7.66 3.55
N VAL A 43 11.84 -8.32 3.91
CA VAL A 43 11.12 -8.10 5.17
C VAL A 43 12.02 -8.43 6.36
N VAL A 44 12.69 -9.58 6.36
CA VAL A 44 13.64 -9.97 7.42
C VAL A 44 14.77 -8.93 7.54
N LYS A 45 15.33 -8.47 6.44
CA LYS A 45 16.36 -7.42 6.44
C LYS A 45 15.83 -6.10 7.01
N ALA A 46 14.59 -5.73 6.69
CA ALA A 46 13.97 -4.52 7.22
C ALA A 46 13.79 -4.60 8.73
N CYS A 47 13.28 -5.71 9.24
CA CYS A 47 13.15 -5.95 10.68
C CYS A 47 14.51 -5.88 11.38
N HIS A 48 15.52 -6.52 10.81
CA HIS A 48 16.88 -6.49 11.36
C HIS A 48 17.47 -5.06 11.36
N TRP A 49 17.26 -4.32 10.27
CA TRP A 49 17.72 -2.92 10.20
C TRP A 49 17.05 -2.04 11.26
N VAL A 50 15.74 -2.17 11.46
CA VAL A 50 14.99 -1.43 12.50
C VAL A 50 15.51 -1.80 13.88
N HIS A 51 15.73 -3.08 14.14
CA HIS A 51 16.25 -3.56 15.42
C HIS A 51 17.65 -2.99 15.73
N LEU A 52 18.52 -2.92 14.72
CA LEU A 52 19.87 -2.40 14.90
C LEU A 52 19.94 -0.86 14.89
N ASN A 53 18.92 -0.18 14.41
CA ASN A 53 18.91 1.27 14.24
C ASN A 53 17.61 1.91 14.75
N PRO A 54 17.22 1.66 16.01
CA PRO A 54 15.94 2.15 16.52
C PRO A 54 15.81 3.68 16.46
N GLY A 55 16.88 4.41 16.79
CA GLY A 55 16.90 5.86 16.72
C GLY A 55 16.74 6.41 15.30
N LYS A 56 17.36 5.76 14.31
CA LYS A 56 17.19 6.14 12.90
C LYS A 56 15.78 5.81 12.39
N TRP A 57 15.20 4.72 12.86
CA TRP A 57 13.82 4.35 12.53
C TRP A 57 12.83 5.38 13.08
N GLU A 58 12.96 5.78 14.34
CA GLU A 58 12.12 6.82 14.93
C GLU A 58 12.28 8.17 14.21
N SER A 59 13.52 8.56 13.87
CA SER A 59 13.78 9.77 13.09
C SER A 59 13.12 9.71 11.70
N LEU A 60 13.21 8.57 11.04
CA LEU A 60 12.58 8.36 9.73
C LEU A 60 11.06 8.48 9.82
N LYS A 61 10.43 7.84 10.81
CA LYS A 61 8.99 7.98 11.05
C LYS A 61 8.58 9.41 11.35
N ALA A 62 9.35 10.11 12.18
CA ALA A 62 9.10 11.51 12.53
C ALA A 62 9.13 12.42 11.30
N ILE A 63 10.10 12.24 10.40
CA ILE A 63 10.19 13.01 9.15
C ILE A 63 9.00 12.72 8.25
N CYS A 64 8.67 11.44 8.05
CA CYS A 64 7.54 11.04 7.22
C CYS A 64 6.22 11.59 7.78
N TYR A 65 6.04 11.53 9.08
CA TYR A 65 4.85 12.06 9.75
C TYR A 65 4.75 13.59 9.58
N ARG A 66 5.86 14.30 9.69
CA ARG A 66 5.89 15.75 9.49
C ARG A 66 5.52 16.12 8.06
N LEU A 67 6.09 15.44 7.06
CA LEU A 67 5.71 15.63 5.66
C LEU A 67 4.21 15.42 5.45
N MET A 68 3.65 14.37 6.06
CA MET A 68 2.21 14.10 6.01
C MET A 68 1.40 15.27 6.59
N LEU A 69 1.78 15.82 7.73
CA LEU A 69 1.09 16.95 8.36
C LEU A 69 1.19 18.24 7.53
N GLU A 70 2.28 18.40 6.80
CA GLU A 70 2.51 19.51 5.86
C GLU A 70 1.77 19.32 4.52
N GLY A 71 1.09 18.19 4.33
CA GLY A 71 0.39 17.83 3.08
C GLY A 71 1.32 17.42 1.94
N GLU A 72 2.57 17.11 2.26
CA GLU A 72 3.57 16.67 1.28
C GLU A 72 3.60 15.15 1.12
N LEU A 73 3.95 14.71 -0.08
CA LEU A 73 4.13 13.29 -0.36
C LEU A 73 5.47 12.79 0.21
N VAL A 74 5.42 11.64 0.83
CA VAL A 74 6.61 10.94 1.33
C VAL A 74 7.31 10.23 0.18
N GLN A 75 8.41 10.80 -0.26
CA GLN A 75 9.26 10.26 -1.31
C GLN A 75 10.68 10.05 -0.80
N ARG A 76 11.32 8.97 -1.24
CA ARG A 76 12.66 8.61 -0.77
C ARG A 76 13.68 9.75 -0.96
N GLY A 77 13.58 10.49 -2.06
CA GLY A 77 14.47 11.63 -2.32
C GLY A 77 14.29 12.79 -1.36
N SER A 78 13.04 13.17 -1.07
CA SER A 78 12.72 14.29 -0.18
C SER A 78 13.10 14.02 1.29
N ILE A 79 13.09 12.75 1.71
CA ILE A 79 13.42 12.38 3.08
C ILE A 79 14.87 12.72 3.45
N TYR A 80 15.82 12.43 2.56
CA TYR A 80 17.23 12.74 2.86
C TYR A 80 17.47 14.23 2.98
N GLU A 81 16.81 15.03 2.17
CA GLU A 81 16.91 16.49 2.23
C GLU A 81 16.29 17.02 3.54
N ARG A 82 15.11 16.57 3.88
CA ARG A 82 14.44 16.94 5.13
C ARG A 82 15.18 16.46 6.37
N ALA A 83 15.75 15.25 6.34
CA ALA A 83 16.60 14.75 7.42
C ALA A 83 17.79 15.68 7.68
N ARG A 84 18.44 16.17 6.62
CA ARG A 84 19.54 17.15 6.76
C ARG A 84 19.06 18.46 7.34
N GLN A 85 17.91 18.97 6.91
CA GLN A 85 17.32 20.21 7.43
C GLN A 85 16.99 20.13 8.92
N TYR A 86 16.52 18.97 9.37
CA TYR A 86 16.16 18.74 10.77
C TYR A 86 17.29 18.19 11.64
N GLY A 87 18.47 17.98 11.08
CA GLY A 87 19.60 17.43 11.81
C GLY A 87 19.50 15.95 12.15
N PHE A 88 18.65 15.20 11.45
CA PHE A 88 18.50 13.76 11.66
C PHE A 88 19.47 12.95 10.78
N ASP A 89 20.10 11.94 11.37
CA ASP A 89 20.85 10.94 10.61
C ASP A 89 19.94 9.73 10.29
N VAL A 90 19.38 9.74 9.08
CA VAL A 90 18.53 8.65 8.58
C VAL A 90 19.23 7.88 7.45
N ARG A 91 20.56 7.86 7.41
CA ARG A 91 21.27 7.11 6.38
C ARG A 91 20.87 5.64 6.43
N LEU A 92 20.18 5.23 5.40
CA LEU A 92 19.97 3.82 5.13
C LEU A 92 21.32 3.23 4.70
N ALA A 93 21.64 2.04 5.16
CA ALA A 93 22.86 1.37 4.75
C ALA A 93 22.98 1.32 3.22
N SER A 94 24.19 1.43 2.68
CA SER A 94 24.42 1.51 1.23
C SER A 94 23.84 0.32 0.45
N GLN A 95 23.79 -0.85 1.09
CA GLN A 95 23.12 -2.04 0.55
C GLN A 95 21.64 -1.81 0.26
N PHE A 96 20.98 -0.91 0.98
CA PHE A 96 19.57 -0.59 0.82
C PHE A 96 19.32 0.44 -0.29
N LYS A 97 20.30 1.19 -0.69
CA LYS A 97 20.17 2.10 -1.85
C LYS A 97 19.90 1.33 -3.14
N ARG A 98 20.34 0.07 -3.21
CA ARG A 98 20.14 -0.84 -4.35
C ARG A 98 18.94 -1.75 -4.18
N ASP A 99 18.39 -1.87 -2.99
CA ASP A 99 17.27 -2.73 -2.68
C ASP A 99 15.99 -1.89 -2.54
N HIS A 100 15.26 -1.76 -3.65
CA HIS A 100 13.98 -1.05 -3.67
C HIS A 100 12.94 -1.69 -2.73
N ASN A 101 13.10 -2.96 -2.41
CA ASN A 101 12.17 -3.68 -1.55
C ASN A 101 12.24 -3.21 -0.10
N LEU A 102 13.40 -2.77 0.39
CA LEU A 102 13.50 -2.31 1.77
C LEU A 102 12.64 -1.07 2.02
N TRP A 103 12.75 -0.06 1.16
CA TRP A 103 11.91 1.14 1.26
C TRP A 103 10.44 0.78 1.21
N SER A 104 10.09 -0.12 0.30
CA SER A 104 8.73 -0.65 0.17
C SER A 104 8.23 -1.32 1.45
N VAL A 105 9.07 -2.09 2.13
CA VAL A 105 8.73 -2.71 3.42
C VAL A 105 8.59 -1.67 4.53
N LEU A 106 9.56 -0.78 4.69
CA LEU A 106 9.55 0.23 5.76
C LEU A 106 8.32 1.15 5.68
N THR A 107 7.95 1.56 4.48
CA THR A 107 6.76 2.40 4.29
C THR A 107 5.46 1.66 4.59
N ARG A 108 5.40 0.35 4.32
CA ARG A 108 4.26 -0.48 4.72
C ARG A 108 4.17 -0.61 6.24
N PHE A 109 5.28 -0.81 6.91
CA PHE A 109 5.31 -0.83 8.38
C PHE A 109 4.79 0.49 8.96
N MET A 110 5.21 1.63 8.42
CA MET A 110 4.70 2.95 8.84
C MET A 110 3.19 3.07 8.66
N ALA A 111 2.66 2.63 7.51
CA ALA A 111 1.23 2.70 7.24
C ALA A 111 0.42 1.72 8.10
N MET A 112 0.99 0.56 8.43
CA MET A 112 0.34 -0.42 9.30
C MET A 112 0.32 0.03 10.77
N GLU A 113 1.36 0.71 11.24
CA GLU A 113 1.36 1.35 12.57
C GLU A 113 0.44 2.57 12.62
N ARG A 114 0.40 3.34 11.55
CA ARG A 114 -0.33 4.60 11.48
C ARG A 114 -1.04 4.74 10.13
N PRO A 115 -2.28 4.28 10.03
CA PRO A 115 -3.05 4.31 8.78
C PRO A 115 -3.18 5.69 8.13
N SER A 116 -3.15 6.78 8.91
CA SER A 116 -3.16 8.14 8.37
C SER A 116 -1.98 8.44 7.42
N MET A 117 -0.88 7.70 7.50
CA MET A 117 0.25 7.80 6.57
C MET A 117 -0.12 7.49 5.12
N LEU A 118 -1.24 6.79 4.89
CA LEU A 118 -1.79 6.54 3.56
C LEU A 118 -2.21 7.82 2.82
N SER A 119 -2.37 8.94 3.52
CA SER A 119 -2.61 10.23 2.88
C SER A 119 -1.36 10.79 2.18
N ALA A 120 -0.17 10.37 2.58
CA ALA A 120 1.11 10.89 2.11
C ALA A 120 1.98 9.86 1.39
N ILE A 121 1.68 8.57 1.52
CA ILE A 121 2.43 7.47 0.89
C ILE A 121 1.57 6.81 -0.17
N SER A 122 2.06 6.77 -1.41
CA SER A 122 1.42 6.02 -2.49
C SER A 122 2.06 4.63 -2.62
N PHE A 123 1.23 3.61 -2.62
CA PHE A 123 1.66 2.22 -2.75
C PHE A 123 1.28 1.66 -4.11
N ARG A 124 2.23 0.97 -4.73
CA ARG A 124 1.98 0.07 -5.86
C ARG A 124 2.02 -1.36 -5.35
N ALA A 125 1.25 -2.24 -5.95
CA ALA A 125 1.30 -3.67 -5.66
C ALA A 125 2.72 -4.22 -5.95
N THR A 126 3.25 -4.97 -5.00
CA THR A 126 4.59 -5.58 -5.08
C THR A 126 4.56 -6.95 -4.42
N PRO A 127 5.54 -7.84 -4.68
CA PRO A 127 5.63 -9.13 -4.01
C PRO A 127 5.66 -9.06 -2.48
N VAL A 128 5.97 -7.90 -1.91
CA VAL A 128 5.92 -7.67 -0.45
C VAL A 128 4.49 -7.79 0.09
N ASP A 129 3.47 -7.48 -0.72
CA ASP A 129 2.07 -7.59 -0.31
C ASP A 129 1.58 -9.04 -0.16
N ALA A 130 2.32 -9.99 -0.70
CA ALA A 130 2.07 -11.42 -0.53
C ALA A 130 2.77 -12.01 0.72
N VAL A 131 3.48 -11.19 1.49
CA VAL A 131 4.14 -11.61 2.75
C VAL A 131 3.27 -11.15 3.92
N ASP A 132 3.07 -12.02 4.92
CA ASP A 132 2.41 -11.62 6.17
C ASP A 132 3.33 -10.68 6.98
N LEU A 133 3.22 -9.38 6.67
CA LEU A 133 4.03 -8.34 7.30
C LEU A 133 3.74 -8.20 8.79
N ALA A 134 2.48 -8.41 9.21
CA ALA A 134 2.08 -8.25 10.59
C ALA A 134 2.75 -9.30 11.48
N ALA A 135 2.92 -10.52 11.00
CA ALA A 135 3.60 -11.58 11.73
C ALA A 135 5.05 -11.19 12.09
N TYR A 136 5.74 -10.51 11.17
CA TYR A 136 7.08 -9.99 11.42
C TYR A 136 7.08 -8.74 12.29
N TRP A 137 6.18 -7.81 12.00
CA TRP A 137 6.23 -6.47 12.60
C TRP A 137 5.78 -6.46 14.06
N ARG A 138 4.79 -7.25 14.43
CA ARG A 138 4.36 -7.41 15.83
C ARG A 138 5.48 -7.89 16.75
N GLY A 139 6.40 -8.70 16.23
CA GLY A 139 7.58 -9.13 16.95
C GLY A 139 8.61 -8.03 17.21
N ILE A 140 8.55 -6.92 16.47
CA ILE A 140 9.46 -5.78 16.61
C ILE A 140 8.87 -4.70 17.54
N VAL A 141 7.61 -4.33 17.34
CA VAL A 141 6.96 -3.23 18.08
C VAL A 141 6.41 -3.63 19.44
N GLY A 142 6.18 -4.91 19.66
CA GLY A 142 5.61 -5.44 20.89
C GLY A 142 4.09 -5.66 20.82
N PRO A 143 3.56 -6.40 21.81
CA PRO A 143 2.18 -6.88 21.77
C PRO A 143 1.13 -5.78 22.01
N ASP A 144 1.50 -4.72 22.69
CA ASP A 144 0.58 -3.64 23.09
C ASP A 144 0.46 -2.52 22.04
N GLU A 145 1.31 -2.55 21.02
CA GLU A 145 1.30 -1.55 19.96
C GLU A 145 0.28 -1.93 18.87
N PHE A 146 -0.46 -0.91 18.42
CA PHE A 146 -1.37 -1.10 17.30
C PHE A 146 -0.59 -1.35 16.01
N VAL A 147 -0.93 -2.42 15.33
CA VAL A 147 -0.45 -2.74 13.99
C VAL A 147 -1.60 -3.35 13.20
N ALA A 148 -1.97 -2.73 12.09
CA ALA A 148 -2.93 -3.34 11.17
C ALA A 148 -2.39 -4.69 10.66
N SER A 149 -3.27 -5.65 10.43
CA SER A 149 -2.87 -7.00 9.96
C SER A 149 -2.35 -7.01 8.52
N SER A 150 -2.71 -5.99 7.75
CA SER A 150 -2.29 -5.84 6.37
C SER A 150 -2.37 -4.38 5.92
N LEU A 151 -1.78 -4.08 4.77
CA LEU A 151 -1.95 -2.76 4.14
C LEU A 151 -3.41 -2.52 3.71
N ALA A 152 -4.15 -3.56 3.37
CA ALA A 152 -5.58 -3.47 3.04
C ALA A 152 -6.39 -3.04 4.27
N GLU A 153 -6.19 -3.67 5.42
CA GLU A 153 -6.83 -3.26 6.67
C GLU A 153 -6.45 -1.83 7.07
N ALA A 154 -5.19 -1.45 6.91
CA ALA A 154 -4.78 -0.07 7.17
C ALA A 154 -5.54 0.93 6.29
N ARG A 155 -5.85 0.59 5.03
CA ARG A 155 -6.68 1.42 4.14
C ARG A 155 -8.12 1.51 4.63
N GLU A 156 -8.72 0.40 5.00
CA GLU A 156 -10.09 0.39 5.54
C GLU A 156 -10.19 1.28 6.78
N ILE A 157 -9.25 1.15 7.70
CA ILE A 157 -9.18 2.00 8.90
C ILE A 157 -9.05 3.48 8.52
N TRP A 158 -8.17 3.79 7.56
CA TRP A 158 -7.97 5.17 7.11
C TRP A 158 -9.23 5.74 6.44
N ASP A 159 -9.90 4.97 5.61
CA ASP A 159 -11.13 5.40 4.93
C ASP A 159 -12.26 5.68 5.93
N VAL A 160 -12.40 4.87 6.97
CA VAL A 160 -13.33 5.11 8.07
C VAL A 160 -12.96 6.40 8.81
N GLN A 161 -11.70 6.59 9.17
CA GLN A 161 -11.23 7.78 9.87
C GLN A 161 -11.43 9.06 9.06
N ARG A 162 -11.22 8.99 7.75
CA ARG A 162 -11.43 10.11 6.84
C ARG A 162 -12.91 10.43 6.63
N GLY A 163 -13.76 9.42 6.57
CA GLY A 163 -15.22 9.57 6.40
C GLY A 163 -15.93 10.07 7.66
N ALA A 164 -15.29 9.94 8.84
CA ALA A 164 -15.82 10.41 10.13
C ALA A 164 -15.55 11.91 10.42
N ARG A 165 -14.84 12.61 9.52
CA ARG A 165 -14.56 14.06 9.61
C ARG A 165 -15.50 14.85 8.72
#